data_dcab9165d9d93c7ca6c0752fb90d55a3
#
_entry.id   dcab9165d9d93c7ca6c0752fb90d55a3
#
_cell.length_a   1.000
_cell.length_b   1.000
_cell.length_c   1.000
_cell.angle_alpha   90.00
_cell.angle_beta   90.00
_cell.angle_gamma   90.00
#
_symmetry.space_group_name_H-M   'P 1'
#
loop_
_entity.id
_entity.type
_entity.pdbx_description
1 polymer ?
#
loop_
_entity_poly.entity_id
_entity_poly.type
_entity_poly.pdbx_seq_one_letter_code
_entity_poly.pdbx_strand_id
1 'polypeptide(L)'
;MPGLGSRIAAFTGTALSLLKGLGCCMKILLIEDDREAASYLIQALDESGHVTHHASDGETGYAMASSMDYDVLIVDRMLPRRDGLSIIESLRAEDNKTPVLILSALGEVDDRVTGLRAGGDDYLVKPYAFTELLARIEVLARRSSPAEAATSFEVGDLVLDRLSRKVERNGEPILLQPREFRLLENLIKNAGKGVTRTMLLENVWDYHFDPQTNVIDVHMSRLRSKIDKGYANPLLHTIRGAGYMIRE
;
A
#
# COMPACT_ATOMS: atom_id res chain seq x y z
N MET A 1 -7.92 -17.66 50.18
CA MET A 1 -8.34 -16.73 49.12
C MET A 1 -7.09 -16.37 48.32
N PRO A 2 -6.80 -16.99 47.17
CA PRO A 2 -5.67 -16.59 46.33
C PRO A 2 -6.15 -15.66 45.22
N GLY A 3 -5.29 -14.67 44.90
CA GLY A 3 -5.49 -13.55 44.07
C GLY A 3 -5.62 -13.88 42.58
N LEU A 4 -6.41 -13.05 41.89
CA LEU A 4 -6.53 -12.98 40.45
C LEU A 4 -5.23 -12.38 39.86
N GLY A 5 -4.39 -13.23 39.30
CA GLY A 5 -3.27 -12.81 38.48
C GLY A 5 -3.74 -12.42 37.08
N SER A 6 -3.35 -11.22 36.66
CA SER A 6 -3.60 -10.63 35.32
C SER A 6 -3.00 -11.50 34.22
N ARG A 7 -3.83 -12.05 33.35
CA ARG A 7 -3.43 -12.60 32.05
C ARG A 7 -3.47 -11.49 31.00
N ILE A 8 -2.38 -10.75 30.88
CA ILE A 8 -2.10 -9.98 29.67
C ILE A 8 -1.62 -11.01 28.64
N ALA A 9 -2.53 -11.42 27.76
CA ALA A 9 -2.19 -12.25 26.61
C ALA A 9 -1.37 -11.37 25.64
N ALA A 10 -0.10 -11.73 25.47
CA ALA A 10 0.74 -11.23 24.40
C ALA A 10 0.09 -11.62 23.05
N PHE A 11 -0.49 -10.65 22.37
CA PHE A 11 -0.86 -10.79 20.97
C PHE A 11 0.42 -10.80 20.14
N THR A 12 0.93 -11.97 19.88
CA THR A 12 2.08 -12.23 19.02
C THR A 12 1.76 -11.80 17.57
N GLY A 13 2.76 -11.28 16.87
CA GLY A 13 2.70 -10.62 15.56
C GLY A 13 2.07 -11.39 14.39
N THR A 14 1.53 -12.58 14.61
CA THR A 14 0.87 -13.41 13.58
C THR A 14 -0.55 -12.94 13.23
N ALA A 15 -1.24 -12.23 14.14
CA ALA A 15 -2.59 -11.71 13.88
C ALA A 15 -2.60 -10.46 12.98
N LEU A 16 -1.54 -9.64 13.06
CA LEU A 16 -1.40 -8.43 12.22
C LEU A 16 -1.11 -8.77 10.75
N SER A 17 -0.49 -9.92 10.50
CA SER A 17 -0.22 -10.42 9.13
C SER A 17 -1.48 -10.89 8.40
N LEU A 18 -2.52 -11.30 9.11
CA LEU A 18 -3.79 -11.78 8.54
C LEU A 18 -4.74 -10.64 8.13
N LEU A 19 -4.56 -9.44 8.67
CA LEU A 19 -5.36 -8.25 8.33
C LEU A 19 -4.82 -7.46 7.13
N LYS A 20 -3.61 -7.76 6.64
CA LYS A 20 -3.00 -7.16 5.43
C LYS A 20 -3.72 -7.49 4.11
N GLY A 21 -4.92 -8.03 4.16
CA GLY A 21 -5.70 -8.48 3.00
C GLY A 21 -6.99 -7.72 2.69
N LEU A 22 -7.31 -6.65 3.43
CA LEU A 22 -8.51 -5.84 3.21
C LEU A 22 -8.10 -4.35 3.25
N GLY A 23 -7.72 -3.78 2.12
CA GLY A 23 -7.18 -2.42 2.06
C GLY A 23 -5.86 -2.34 2.82
N CYS A 24 -4.75 -2.02 2.18
CA CYS A 24 -3.41 -2.10 2.77
C CYS A 24 -3.35 -1.31 4.10
N CYS A 25 -3.49 -2.01 5.24
CA CYS A 25 -3.27 -1.41 6.57
C CYS A 25 -1.78 -1.08 6.67
N MET A 26 -1.45 0.20 6.49
CA MET A 26 -0.08 0.71 6.59
C MET A 26 0.27 1.00 8.04
N LYS A 27 1.52 0.76 8.41
CA LYS A 27 2.12 1.24 9.64
C LYS A 27 2.85 2.55 9.37
N ILE A 28 2.29 3.64 9.84
CA ILE A 28 2.73 5.00 9.55
C ILE A 28 3.39 5.62 10.78
N LEU A 29 4.53 6.28 10.62
CA LEU A 29 5.07 7.16 11.64
C LEU A 29 4.80 8.61 11.25
N LEU A 30 4.05 9.32 12.08
CA LEU A 30 3.80 10.76 11.99
C LEU A 30 4.73 11.50 12.95
N ILE A 31 5.56 12.41 12.42
CA ILE A 31 6.43 13.29 13.21
C ILE A 31 5.91 14.72 13.01
N GLU A 32 5.19 15.22 13.99
CA GLU A 32 4.48 16.52 13.97
C GLU A 32 4.41 17.05 15.40
N ASP A 33 4.82 18.28 15.65
CA ASP A 33 4.85 18.89 16.98
C ASP A 33 3.54 19.60 17.33
N ASP A 34 2.76 20.02 16.33
CA ASP A 34 1.43 20.57 16.55
C ASP A 34 0.46 19.46 16.99
N ARG A 35 0.01 19.56 18.24
CA ARG A 35 -0.88 18.55 18.85
C ARG A 35 -2.25 18.45 18.18
N GLU A 36 -2.79 19.58 17.70
CA GLU A 36 -4.11 19.60 17.05
C GLU A 36 -4.01 18.95 15.67
N ALA A 37 -3.00 19.34 14.88
CA ALA A 37 -2.73 18.73 13.59
C ALA A 37 -2.44 17.23 13.70
N ALA A 38 -1.58 16.83 14.64
CA ALA A 38 -1.27 15.43 14.91
C ALA A 38 -2.50 14.62 15.29
N SER A 39 -3.32 15.12 16.23
CA SER A 39 -4.56 14.42 16.67
C SER A 39 -5.54 14.23 15.52
N TYR A 40 -5.72 15.25 14.69
CA TYR A 40 -6.58 15.19 13.51
C TYR A 40 -6.07 14.12 12.51
N LEU A 41 -4.77 14.15 12.20
CA LEU A 41 -4.18 13.20 11.24
C LEU A 41 -4.22 11.76 11.76
N ILE A 42 -3.90 11.53 13.03
CA ILE A 42 -3.99 10.20 13.66
C ILE A 42 -5.40 9.66 13.53
N GLN A 43 -6.40 10.43 13.94
CA GLN A 43 -7.80 10.01 13.86
C GLN A 43 -8.19 9.68 12.41
N ALA A 44 -7.88 10.55 11.46
CA ALA A 44 -8.26 10.36 10.05
C ALA A 44 -7.55 9.15 9.40
N LEU A 45 -6.29 8.90 9.76
CA LEU A 45 -5.54 7.74 9.30
C LEU A 45 -6.07 6.43 9.93
N ASP A 46 -6.41 6.44 11.21
CA ASP A 46 -6.99 5.28 11.91
C ASP A 46 -8.39 4.96 11.35
N GLU A 47 -9.22 5.97 11.08
CA GLU A 47 -10.52 5.80 10.40
C GLU A 47 -10.36 5.23 8.98
N SER A 48 -9.23 5.52 8.33
CA SER A 48 -8.86 4.95 7.02
C SER A 48 -8.25 3.54 7.11
N GLY A 49 -8.16 2.97 8.33
CA GLY A 49 -7.70 1.60 8.57
C GLY A 49 -6.18 1.44 8.66
N HIS A 50 -5.43 2.51 8.91
CA HIS A 50 -3.98 2.48 9.11
C HIS A 50 -3.62 2.42 10.59
N VAL A 51 -2.39 2.05 10.91
CA VAL A 51 -1.82 2.09 12.26
C VAL A 51 -0.84 3.24 12.34
N THR A 52 -1.14 4.26 13.15
CA THR A 52 -0.34 5.48 13.22
C THR A 52 0.43 5.55 14.55
N HIS A 53 1.74 5.63 14.47
CA HIS A 53 2.60 6.02 15.59
C HIS A 53 2.92 7.51 15.50
N HIS A 54 3.06 8.19 16.62
CA HIS A 54 3.29 9.62 16.67
C HIS A 54 4.53 9.97 17.49
N ALA A 55 5.31 10.90 16.97
CA ALA A 55 6.39 11.57 17.68
C ALA A 55 6.19 13.09 17.59
N SER A 56 6.30 13.77 18.73
CA SER A 56 6.07 15.22 18.85
C SER A 56 7.35 16.06 18.69
N ASP A 57 8.47 15.44 18.37
CA ASP A 57 9.75 16.12 18.14
C ASP A 57 10.68 15.26 17.27
N GLY A 58 11.67 15.90 16.67
CA GLY A 58 12.56 15.27 15.71
C GLY A 58 13.48 14.21 16.28
N GLU A 59 13.93 14.32 17.53
CA GLU A 59 14.81 13.30 18.16
C GLU A 59 14.03 12.01 18.42
N THR A 60 12.84 12.12 19.00
CA THR A 60 11.95 10.98 19.23
C THR A 60 11.55 10.35 17.89
N GLY A 61 11.20 11.15 16.89
CA GLY A 61 10.85 10.69 15.56
C GLY A 61 11.97 9.90 14.88
N TYR A 62 13.19 10.41 14.91
CA TYR A 62 14.36 9.72 14.38
C TYR A 62 14.62 8.39 15.11
N ALA A 63 14.60 8.37 16.45
CA ALA A 63 14.81 7.17 17.23
C ALA A 63 13.76 6.08 16.89
N MET A 64 12.50 6.47 16.70
CA MET A 64 11.44 5.53 16.30
C MET A 64 11.65 5.02 14.86
N ALA A 65 11.99 5.91 13.92
CA ALA A 65 12.21 5.54 12.52
C ALA A 65 13.42 4.63 12.31
N SER A 66 14.46 4.73 13.18
CA SER A 66 15.65 3.87 13.14
C SER A 66 15.45 2.52 13.86
N SER A 67 14.50 2.43 14.81
CA SER A 67 14.31 1.23 15.63
C SER A 67 13.18 0.32 15.21
N MET A 68 12.26 0.80 14.37
CA MET A 68 11.06 0.09 13.94
C MET A 68 10.83 0.24 12.44
N ASP A 69 10.24 -0.82 11.83
CA ASP A 69 9.84 -0.77 10.43
C ASP A 69 8.51 -0.04 10.27
N TYR A 70 8.46 0.86 9.29
CA TYR A 70 7.27 1.60 8.85
C TYR A 70 7.09 1.47 7.34
N ASP A 71 5.84 1.53 6.89
CA ASP A 71 5.52 1.53 5.46
C ASP A 71 5.72 2.93 4.85
N VAL A 72 5.46 4.00 5.63
CA VAL A 72 5.64 5.41 5.26
C VAL A 72 5.96 6.25 6.50
N LEU A 73 6.81 7.24 6.34
CA LEU A 73 7.03 8.32 7.30
C LEU A 73 6.33 9.59 6.80
N ILE A 74 5.62 10.28 7.68
CA ILE A 74 5.08 11.62 7.46
C ILE A 74 5.86 12.55 8.39
N VAL A 75 6.62 13.48 7.84
CA VAL A 75 7.57 14.30 8.60
C VAL A 75 7.29 15.77 8.39
N ASP A 76 6.95 16.50 9.46
CA ASP A 76 6.99 17.96 9.38
C ASP A 76 8.42 18.44 9.22
N ARG A 77 8.61 19.43 8.37
CA ARG A 77 9.91 20.08 8.16
C ARG A 77 10.37 20.81 9.42
N MET A 78 9.48 21.56 10.06
CA MET A 78 9.80 22.46 11.17
C MET A 78 9.51 21.80 12.52
N LEU A 79 10.43 20.95 12.98
CA LEU A 79 10.29 20.22 14.24
C LEU A 79 11.22 20.79 15.32
N PRO A 80 10.82 20.73 16.60
CA PRO A 80 11.71 21.04 17.71
C PRO A 80 12.79 19.96 17.86
N ARG A 81 13.91 20.34 18.46
CA ARG A 81 15.11 19.55 18.75
C ARG A 81 15.90 19.14 17.51
N ARG A 82 15.26 18.58 16.50
CA ARG A 82 15.89 18.14 15.28
C ARG A 82 14.99 18.42 14.08
N ASP A 83 15.50 19.15 13.12
CA ASP A 83 14.80 19.51 11.88
C ASP A 83 14.45 18.29 11.04
N GLY A 84 13.27 18.33 10.38
CA GLY A 84 12.76 17.20 9.60
C GLY A 84 13.67 16.77 8.46
N LEU A 85 14.33 17.71 7.76
CA LEU A 85 15.27 17.37 6.69
C LEU A 85 16.52 16.66 7.24
N SER A 86 17.04 17.10 8.39
CA SER A 86 18.17 16.46 9.06
C SER A 86 17.85 15.01 9.49
N ILE A 87 16.60 14.71 9.86
CA ILE A 87 16.15 13.35 10.13
C ILE A 87 16.26 12.50 8.88
N ILE A 88 15.71 13.00 7.76
CA ILE A 88 15.68 12.29 6.48
C ILE A 88 17.10 12.00 5.99
N GLU A 89 17.99 12.98 5.99
CA GLU A 89 19.39 12.82 5.61
C GLU A 89 20.10 11.74 6.42
N SER A 90 19.87 11.71 7.73
CA SER A 90 20.46 10.69 8.61
C SER A 90 19.91 9.29 8.33
N LEU A 91 18.61 9.15 8.15
CA LEU A 91 17.99 7.87 7.77
C LEU A 91 18.54 7.35 6.44
N ARG A 92 18.73 8.23 5.45
CA ARG A 92 19.34 7.85 4.16
C ARG A 92 20.81 7.47 4.28
N ALA A 93 21.57 8.14 5.16
CA ALA A 93 22.95 7.77 5.45
C ALA A 93 23.08 6.38 6.10
N GLU A 94 22.06 5.92 6.80
CA GLU A 94 21.93 4.57 7.41
C GLU A 94 21.32 3.52 6.43
N ASP A 95 21.17 3.84 5.13
CA ASP A 95 20.52 3.02 4.10
C ASP A 95 19.04 2.69 4.41
N ASN A 96 18.41 3.47 5.29
CA ASN A 96 16.96 3.36 5.52
C ASN A 96 16.22 3.94 4.30
N LYS A 97 15.47 3.10 3.59
CA LYS A 97 14.72 3.42 2.35
C LYS A 97 13.23 3.61 2.57
N THR A 98 12.78 3.68 3.83
CA THR A 98 11.37 3.93 4.15
C THR A 98 10.91 5.21 3.43
N PRO A 99 9.81 5.17 2.67
CA PRO A 99 9.31 6.35 1.97
C PRO A 99 8.94 7.47 2.92
N VAL A 100 9.26 8.70 2.53
CA VAL A 100 9.04 9.90 3.34
C VAL A 100 8.19 10.92 2.58
N LEU A 101 7.04 11.29 3.16
CA LEU A 101 6.25 12.45 2.78
C LEU A 101 6.61 13.62 3.71
N ILE A 102 7.14 14.71 3.12
CA ILE A 102 7.47 15.93 3.87
C ILE A 102 6.24 16.83 3.91
N LEU A 103 5.85 17.28 5.11
CA LEU A 103 4.87 18.34 5.32
C LEU A 103 5.58 19.67 5.57
N SER A 104 5.14 20.77 4.97
CA SER A 104 5.74 22.07 5.20
C SER A 104 4.79 23.23 4.95
N ALA A 105 4.91 24.29 5.75
CA ALA A 105 4.26 25.58 5.49
C ALA A 105 4.94 26.38 4.38
N LEU A 106 6.17 25.99 3.97
CA LEU A 106 6.94 26.67 2.93
C LEU A 106 6.54 26.11 1.55
N GLY A 107 6.01 27.00 0.71
CA GLY A 107 5.47 26.62 -0.61
C GLY A 107 6.37 26.96 -1.79
N GLU A 108 7.54 27.58 -1.56
CA GLU A 108 8.44 27.98 -2.63
C GLU A 108 9.08 26.78 -3.34
N VAL A 109 9.41 26.95 -4.62
CA VAL A 109 10.00 25.87 -5.44
C VAL A 109 11.33 25.40 -4.85
N ASP A 110 12.16 26.32 -4.35
CA ASP A 110 13.47 26.01 -3.78
C ASP A 110 13.36 25.16 -2.51
N ASP A 111 12.33 25.35 -1.70
CA ASP A 111 12.09 24.55 -0.51
C ASP A 111 11.70 23.10 -0.84
N ARG A 112 10.88 22.92 -1.89
CA ARG A 112 10.53 21.59 -2.40
C ARG A 112 11.75 20.86 -2.95
N VAL A 113 12.57 21.57 -3.74
CA VAL A 113 13.81 21.01 -4.30
C VAL A 113 14.77 20.59 -3.18
N THR A 114 14.90 21.41 -2.14
CA THR A 114 15.75 21.10 -0.98
C THR A 114 15.24 19.86 -0.25
N GLY A 115 13.93 19.75 0.01
CA GLY A 115 13.33 18.58 0.66
C GLY A 115 13.53 17.29 -0.13
N LEU A 116 13.32 17.31 -1.43
CA LEU A 116 13.54 16.15 -2.30
C LEU A 116 15.04 15.79 -2.39
N ARG A 117 15.95 16.76 -2.42
CA ARG A 117 17.40 16.51 -2.41
C ARG A 117 17.90 15.93 -1.09
N ALA A 118 17.27 16.26 0.02
CA ALA A 118 17.57 15.64 1.32
C ALA A 118 17.16 14.14 1.40
N GLY A 119 16.47 13.64 0.38
CA GLY A 119 16.04 12.24 0.29
C GLY A 119 14.57 12.01 0.61
N GLY A 120 13.75 13.05 0.69
CA GLY A 120 12.29 12.94 0.72
C GLY A 120 11.74 12.40 -0.60
N ASP A 121 10.73 11.57 -0.56
CA ASP A 121 10.15 10.92 -1.74
C ASP A 121 8.97 11.72 -2.33
N ASP A 122 8.31 12.53 -1.50
CA ASP A 122 7.27 13.48 -1.93
C ASP A 122 7.17 14.65 -0.92
N TYR A 123 6.45 15.70 -1.31
CA TYR A 123 6.35 16.95 -0.56
C TYR A 123 4.92 17.50 -0.63
N LEU A 124 4.36 17.88 0.51
CA LEU A 124 2.99 18.41 0.62
C LEU A 124 2.99 19.73 1.40
N VAL A 125 2.42 20.78 0.79
CA VAL A 125 2.37 22.12 1.36
C VAL A 125 1.15 22.28 2.25
N LYS A 126 1.33 22.78 3.48
CA LYS A 126 0.25 23.19 4.39
C LYS A 126 -0.36 24.54 3.95
N PRO A 127 -1.70 24.72 3.94
CA PRO A 127 -2.72 23.76 4.28
C PRO A 127 -3.04 22.79 3.13
N TYR A 128 -3.37 21.55 3.44
CA TYR A 128 -3.71 20.49 2.48
C TYR A 128 -5.02 19.78 2.85
N ALA A 129 -5.64 19.14 1.86
CA ALA A 129 -6.76 18.24 2.11
C ALA A 129 -6.26 16.87 2.58
N PHE A 130 -6.96 16.25 3.54
CA PHE A 130 -6.61 14.91 4.02
C PHE A 130 -6.62 13.86 2.89
N THR A 131 -7.57 13.98 1.96
CA THR A 131 -7.66 13.10 0.77
C THR A 131 -6.42 13.19 -0.12
N GLU A 132 -5.77 14.37 -0.23
CA GLU A 132 -4.51 14.51 -0.96
C GLU A 132 -3.36 13.83 -0.21
N LEU A 133 -3.25 14.03 1.11
CA LEU A 133 -2.26 13.36 1.94
C LEU A 133 -2.40 11.85 1.83
N LEU A 134 -3.62 11.31 1.98
CA LEU A 134 -3.88 9.88 1.89
C LEU A 134 -3.47 9.31 0.53
N ALA A 135 -3.86 9.94 -0.57
CA ALA A 135 -3.48 9.50 -1.91
C ALA A 135 -1.96 9.46 -2.12
N ARG A 136 -1.21 10.44 -1.56
CA ARG A 136 0.25 10.50 -1.66
C ARG A 136 0.92 9.39 -0.85
N ILE A 137 0.52 9.15 0.39
CA ILE A 137 1.09 8.07 1.22
C ILE A 137 0.79 6.69 0.64
N GLU A 138 -0.39 6.47 0.05
CA GLU A 138 -0.71 5.24 -0.66
C GLU A 138 0.20 5.00 -1.87
N VAL A 139 0.51 6.03 -2.65
CA VAL A 139 1.47 5.95 -3.76
C VAL A 139 2.87 5.64 -3.28
N LEU A 140 3.32 6.30 -2.18
CA LEU A 140 4.63 6.09 -1.59
C LEU A 140 4.79 4.68 -1.04
N ALA A 141 3.83 4.20 -0.25
CA ALA A 141 3.85 2.85 0.32
C ALA A 141 3.89 1.76 -0.77
N ARG A 142 3.19 1.97 -1.89
CA ARG A 142 3.26 1.06 -3.04
C ARG A 142 4.68 0.93 -3.59
N ARG A 143 5.43 2.03 -3.71
CA ARG A 143 6.79 2.02 -4.25
C ARG A 143 7.78 1.23 -3.41
N SER A 144 7.55 1.13 -2.11
CA SER A 144 8.42 0.42 -1.16
C SER A 144 8.04 -1.04 -0.94
N SER A 145 6.88 -1.48 -1.43
CA SER A 145 6.47 -2.89 -1.31
C SER A 145 7.30 -3.77 -2.25
N PRO A 146 8.02 -4.78 -1.73
CA PRO A 146 8.78 -5.73 -2.57
C PRO A 146 7.89 -6.44 -3.61
N ALA A 147 6.57 -6.56 -3.32
CA ALA A 147 5.60 -7.12 -4.26
C ALA A 147 5.35 -6.23 -5.49
N GLU A 148 5.67 -4.93 -5.44
CA GLU A 148 5.52 -4.02 -6.58
C GLU A 148 6.84 -3.73 -7.32
N ALA A 149 7.97 -4.01 -6.68
CA ALA A 149 9.25 -4.10 -7.37
C ALA A 149 9.34 -5.35 -8.27
N ALA A 150 8.46 -6.34 -8.06
CA ALA A 150 8.37 -7.50 -8.94
C ALA A 150 7.88 -7.04 -10.33
N THR A 151 8.78 -7.09 -11.29
CA THR A 151 8.46 -6.83 -12.69
C THR A 151 7.65 -7.98 -13.30
N SER A 152 7.70 -9.17 -12.68
CA SER A 152 6.99 -10.37 -13.09
C SER A 152 6.28 -11.03 -11.90
N PHE A 153 5.10 -11.58 -12.15
CA PHE A 153 4.30 -12.33 -11.19
C PHE A 153 4.07 -13.74 -11.73
N GLU A 154 4.08 -14.73 -10.83
CA GLU A 154 3.91 -16.13 -11.17
C GLU A 154 2.85 -16.79 -10.28
N VAL A 155 1.97 -17.59 -10.88
CA VAL A 155 1.03 -18.47 -10.18
C VAL A 155 0.94 -19.78 -10.95
N GLY A 156 1.48 -20.85 -10.37
CA GLY A 156 1.65 -22.12 -11.06
C GLY A 156 2.49 -21.95 -12.34
N ASP A 157 1.92 -22.31 -13.47
CA ASP A 157 2.54 -22.21 -14.80
C ASP A 157 2.25 -20.89 -15.54
N LEU A 158 1.55 -19.95 -14.89
CA LEU A 158 1.20 -18.64 -15.44
C LEU A 158 2.20 -17.58 -15.00
N VAL A 159 2.77 -16.86 -15.96
CA VAL A 159 3.72 -15.76 -15.77
C VAL A 159 3.15 -14.48 -16.38
N LEU A 160 3.19 -13.38 -15.64
CA LEU A 160 2.79 -12.05 -16.10
C LEU A 160 3.97 -11.08 -15.91
N ASP A 161 4.51 -10.55 -16.99
CA ASP A 161 5.51 -9.47 -16.98
C ASP A 161 4.82 -8.11 -17.14
N ARG A 162 4.95 -7.27 -16.11
CA ARG A 162 4.33 -5.94 -16.05
C ARG A 162 4.99 -4.94 -17.00
N LEU A 163 6.31 -5.01 -17.17
CA LEU A 163 7.05 -4.03 -17.97
C LEU A 163 6.78 -4.24 -19.46
N SER A 164 6.92 -5.48 -19.93
CA SER A 164 6.67 -5.83 -21.32
C SER A 164 5.18 -6.05 -21.61
N ARG A 165 4.32 -6.11 -20.57
CA ARG A 165 2.88 -6.45 -20.64
C ARG A 165 2.62 -7.80 -21.29
N LYS A 166 3.56 -8.73 -21.17
CA LYS A 166 3.44 -10.10 -21.65
C LYS A 166 2.81 -11.01 -20.62
N VAL A 167 2.02 -11.94 -21.10
CA VAL A 167 1.45 -13.02 -20.28
C VAL A 167 1.74 -14.32 -21.01
N GLU A 168 2.24 -15.28 -20.27
CA GLU A 168 2.57 -16.62 -20.77
C GLU A 168 2.02 -17.67 -19.82
N ARG A 169 1.53 -18.77 -20.34
CA ARG A 169 1.16 -19.94 -19.55
C ARG A 169 1.86 -21.18 -20.11
N ASN A 170 2.61 -21.87 -19.26
CA ASN A 170 3.47 -22.99 -19.66
C ASN A 170 4.40 -22.64 -20.84
N GLY A 171 4.91 -21.39 -20.88
CA GLY A 171 5.75 -20.85 -21.96
C GLY A 171 5.01 -20.43 -23.23
N GLU A 172 3.70 -20.64 -23.31
CA GLU A 172 2.87 -20.23 -24.46
C GLU A 172 2.33 -18.81 -24.24
N PRO A 173 2.54 -17.87 -25.17
CA PRO A 173 2.12 -16.48 -25.02
C PRO A 173 0.59 -16.35 -25.12
N ILE A 174 0.00 -15.56 -24.19
CA ILE A 174 -1.42 -15.26 -24.16
C ILE A 174 -1.66 -13.78 -24.48
N LEU A 175 -2.41 -13.50 -25.54
CA LEU A 175 -2.76 -12.14 -25.89
C LEU A 175 -3.99 -11.66 -25.10
N LEU A 176 -3.76 -10.72 -24.17
CA LEU A 176 -4.82 -10.08 -23.40
C LEU A 176 -5.11 -8.67 -23.90
N GLN A 177 -6.40 -8.29 -23.83
CA GLN A 177 -6.80 -6.89 -24.00
C GLN A 177 -6.37 -6.06 -22.78
N PRO A 178 -6.21 -4.73 -22.88
CA PRO A 178 -5.74 -3.89 -21.79
C PRO A 178 -6.51 -4.06 -20.47
N ARG A 179 -7.83 -4.22 -20.51
CA ARG A 179 -8.67 -4.46 -19.32
C ARG A 179 -8.54 -5.88 -18.76
N GLU A 180 -8.38 -6.86 -19.63
CA GLU A 180 -8.12 -8.26 -19.20
C GLU A 180 -6.76 -8.37 -18.51
N PHE A 181 -5.74 -7.64 -19.01
CA PHE A 181 -4.42 -7.58 -18.39
C PHE A 181 -4.49 -6.96 -16.99
N ARG A 182 -5.15 -5.79 -16.82
CA ARG A 182 -5.33 -5.16 -15.51
C ARG A 182 -6.10 -6.06 -14.53
N LEU A 183 -7.12 -6.75 -15.02
CA LEU A 183 -7.90 -7.69 -14.23
C LEU A 183 -7.03 -8.86 -13.73
N LEU A 184 -6.22 -9.45 -14.63
CA LEU A 184 -5.28 -10.51 -14.29
C LEU A 184 -4.21 -10.02 -13.31
N GLU A 185 -3.62 -8.86 -13.56
CA GLU A 185 -2.62 -8.24 -12.69
C GLU A 185 -3.15 -8.04 -11.26
N ASN A 186 -4.39 -7.54 -11.12
CA ASN A 186 -5.02 -7.36 -9.81
C ASN A 186 -5.24 -8.70 -9.09
N LEU A 187 -5.70 -9.73 -9.80
CA LEU A 187 -5.90 -11.07 -9.25
C LEU A 187 -4.59 -11.73 -8.83
N ILE A 188 -3.54 -11.65 -9.66
CA ILE A 188 -2.22 -12.24 -9.39
C ILE A 188 -1.54 -11.58 -8.19
N LYS A 189 -1.60 -10.26 -8.06
CA LYS A 189 -1.12 -9.54 -6.86
C LYS A 189 -1.77 -10.03 -5.58
N ASN A 190 -2.99 -10.53 -5.69
CA ASN A 190 -3.77 -11.09 -4.59
C ASN A 190 -3.88 -12.61 -4.66
N ALA A 191 -2.89 -13.30 -5.23
CA ALA A 191 -2.91 -14.75 -5.39
C ALA A 191 -3.19 -15.47 -4.07
N GLY A 192 -4.07 -16.49 -4.10
CA GLY A 192 -4.52 -17.21 -2.91
C GLY A 192 -5.55 -16.49 -2.04
N LYS A 193 -5.91 -15.24 -2.37
CA LYS A 193 -6.92 -14.45 -1.65
C LYS A 193 -8.15 -14.18 -2.52
N GLY A 194 -9.30 -14.04 -1.86
CA GLY A 194 -10.53 -13.64 -2.54
C GLY A 194 -10.54 -12.14 -2.84
N VAL A 195 -10.73 -11.77 -4.10
CA VAL A 195 -10.89 -10.38 -4.54
C VAL A 195 -12.38 -10.14 -4.82
N THR A 196 -12.97 -9.15 -4.14
CA THR A 196 -14.40 -8.86 -4.30
C THR A 196 -14.70 -8.16 -5.62
N ARG A 197 -15.98 -8.19 -6.04
CA ARG A 197 -16.43 -7.45 -7.24
C ARG A 197 -16.19 -5.95 -7.11
N THR A 198 -16.47 -5.39 -5.94
CA THR A 198 -16.25 -3.96 -5.67
C THR A 198 -14.78 -3.59 -5.81
N MET A 199 -13.86 -4.37 -5.21
CA MET A 199 -12.42 -4.15 -5.38
C MET A 199 -11.97 -4.21 -6.84
N LEU A 200 -12.54 -5.11 -7.65
CA LEU A 200 -12.22 -5.19 -9.07
C LEU A 200 -12.77 -4.00 -9.85
N LEU A 201 -13.98 -3.52 -9.52
CA LEU A 201 -14.55 -2.31 -10.15
C LEU A 201 -13.71 -1.07 -9.86
N GLU A 202 -13.32 -0.87 -8.62
CA GLU A 202 -12.48 0.25 -8.20
C GLU A 202 -11.10 0.19 -8.84
N ASN A 203 -10.40 -0.94 -8.76
CA ASN A 203 -9.01 -1.05 -9.18
C ASN A 203 -8.80 -1.19 -10.70
N VAL A 204 -9.79 -1.68 -11.44
CA VAL A 204 -9.65 -1.97 -12.88
C VAL A 204 -10.46 -1.02 -13.76
N TRP A 205 -11.61 -0.54 -13.26
CA TRP A 205 -12.53 0.34 -14.02
C TRP A 205 -12.61 1.76 -13.47
N ASP A 206 -11.97 2.07 -12.33
CA ASP A 206 -12.05 3.37 -11.64
C ASP A 206 -13.51 3.76 -11.28
N TYR A 207 -14.38 2.77 -11.08
CA TYR A 207 -15.75 2.99 -10.65
C TYR A 207 -15.87 2.99 -9.13
N HIS A 208 -16.32 4.11 -8.55
CA HIS A 208 -16.60 4.24 -7.13
C HIS A 208 -18.04 3.85 -6.74
N PHE A 209 -18.78 3.25 -7.65
CA PHE A 209 -20.13 2.71 -7.43
C PHE A 209 -20.30 1.41 -8.21
N ASP A 210 -21.16 0.53 -7.71
CA ASP A 210 -21.51 -0.69 -8.43
C ASP A 210 -22.56 -0.33 -9.51
N PRO A 211 -22.21 -0.39 -10.80
CA PRO A 211 -23.13 -0.06 -11.89
C PRO A 211 -24.22 -1.12 -12.10
N GLN A 212 -24.36 -2.13 -11.21
CA GLN A 212 -25.26 -3.29 -11.33
C GLN A 212 -25.17 -3.98 -12.71
N THR A 213 -23.98 -3.95 -13.31
CA THR A 213 -23.72 -4.54 -14.63
C THR A 213 -22.89 -5.82 -14.50
N ASN A 214 -23.09 -6.74 -15.43
CA ASN A 214 -22.31 -7.98 -15.52
C ASN A 214 -20.92 -7.76 -16.16
N VAL A 215 -20.38 -6.51 -16.12
CA VAL A 215 -19.14 -6.16 -16.81
C VAL A 215 -17.95 -7.02 -16.34
N ILE A 216 -17.85 -7.26 -15.03
CA ILE A 216 -16.79 -8.09 -14.46
C ILE A 216 -16.95 -9.54 -14.93
N ASP A 217 -18.15 -10.09 -14.86
CA ASP A 217 -18.42 -11.49 -15.25
C ASP A 217 -18.07 -11.75 -16.71
N VAL A 218 -18.38 -10.79 -17.60
CA VAL A 218 -18.03 -10.87 -19.03
C VAL A 218 -16.50 -10.89 -19.20
N HIS A 219 -15.78 -9.99 -18.54
CA HIS A 219 -14.32 -9.95 -18.65
C HIS A 219 -13.66 -11.17 -17.97
N MET A 220 -14.18 -11.63 -16.83
CA MET A 220 -13.72 -12.87 -16.16
C MET A 220 -13.95 -14.11 -17.03
N SER A 221 -15.10 -14.19 -17.72
CA SER A 221 -15.37 -15.29 -18.64
C SER A 221 -14.39 -15.30 -19.81
N ARG A 222 -14.12 -14.12 -20.41
CA ARG A 222 -13.13 -13.97 -21.49
C ARG A 222 -11.72 -14.30 -21.02
N LEU A 223 -11.32 -13.79 -19.86
CA LEU A 223 -10.03 -14.06 -19.25
C LEU A 223 -9.83 -15.55 -19.00
N ARG A 224 -10.83 -16.21 -18.38
CA ARG A 224 -10.83 -17.66 -18.14
C ARG A 224 -10.72 -18.46 -19.43
N SER A 225 -11.40 -18.05 -20.50
CA SER A 225 -11.30 -18.71 -21.81
C SER A 225 -9.91 -18.60 -22.42
N LYS A 226 -9.12 -17.59 -22.07
CA LYS A 226 -7.75 -17.42 -22.58
C LYS A 226 -6.72 -18.10 -21.71
N ILE A 227 -6.91 -18.05 -20.38
CA ILE A 227 -5.93 -18.56 -19.41
C ILE A 227 -6.15 -20.03 -19.13
N ASP A 228 -7.38 -20.48 -18.89
CA ASP A 228 -7.66 -21.83 -18.39
C ASP A 228 -8.07 -22.83 -19.48
N LYS A 229 -8.55 -22.35 -20.65
CA LYS A 229 -9.01 -23.26 -21.69
C LYS A 229 -7.84 -24.05 -22.29
N GLY A 230 -7.96 -25.38 -22.18
CA GLY A 230 -6.92 -26.31 -22.70
C GLY A 230 -5.93 -26.77 -21.63
N TYR A 231 -6.01 -26.25 -20.43
CA TYR A 231 -5.18 -26.67 -19.30
C TYR A 231 -5.96 -27.55 -18.31
N ALA A 232 -5.31 -28.55 -17.77
CA ALA A 232 -5.93 -29.51 -16.83
C ALA A 232 -6.31 -28.85 -15.50
N ASN A 233 -5.49 -27.90 -15.03
CA ASN A 233 -5.67 -27.21 -13.76
C ASN A 233 -6.09 -25.76 -14.01
N PRO A 234 -7.38 -25.40 -13.78
CA PRO A 234 -7.81 -24.01 -13.87
C PRO A 234 -7.25 -23.19 -12.72
N LEU A 235 -6.71 -22.00 -13.01
CA LEU A 235 -6.17 -21.09 -12.02
C LEU A 235 -7.20 -20.07 -11.52
N LEU A 236 -8.22 -19.74 -12.34
CA LEU A 236 -9.23 -18.74 -12.02
C LEU A 236 -10.48 -19.35 -11.39
N HIS A 237 -10.70 -19.07 -10.12
CA HIS A 237 -11.81 -19.60 -9.34
C HIS A 237 -12.85 -18.52 -9.04
N THR A 238 -14.12 -18.93 -8.96
CA THR A 238 -15.22 -18.08 -8.48
C THR A 238 -15.54 -18.46 -7.04
N ILE A 239 -15.50 -17.48 -6.15
CA ILE A 239 -15.94 -17.64 -4.75
C ILE A 239 -17.39 -17.17 -4.69
N ARG A 240 -18.33 -18.11 -4.53
CA ARG A 240 -19.77 -17.78 -4.52
C ARG A 240 -20.08 -16.77 -3.44
N GLY A 241 -20.76 -15.68 -3.83
CA GLY A 241 -21.16 -14.59 -2.94
C GLY A 241 -20.02 -13.64 -2.50
N ALA A 242 -18.75 -13.91 -2.86
CA ALA A 242 -17.62 -13.09 -2.45
C ALA A 242 -16.85 -12.44 -3.62
N GLY A 243 -16.63 -13.17 -4.72
CA GLY A 243 -15.87 -12.64 -5.87
C GLY A 243 -15.04 -13.69 -6.61
N TYR A 244 -13.78 -13.39 -6.85
CA TYR A 244 -12.87 -14.21 -7.64
C TYR A 244 -11.53 -14.40 -6.95
N MET A 245 -10.83 -15.45 -7.31
CA MET A 245 -9.50 -15.77 -6.78
C MET A 245 -8.66 -16.43 -7.88
N ILE A 246 -7.36 -16.14 -7.90
CA ILE A 246 -6.38 -16.91 -8.66
C ILE A 246 -5.52 -17.72 -7.71
N ARG A 247 -5.33 -18.98 -7.99
CA ARG A 247 -4.46 -19.89 -7.25
C ARG A 247 -4.11 -21.11 -8.10
N GLU A 248 -3.08 -21.79 -7.71
CA GLU A 248 -2.76 -23.15 -8.16
C GLU A 248 -3.72 -24.18 -7.58
#